data_9cf6e2edbddf5768e621e6bcf12a5cf2
#
_entry.id   9cf6e2edbddf5768e621e6bcf12a5cf2
#
_cell.length_a   1.000
_cell.length_b   1.000
_cell.length_c   1.000
_cell.angle_alpha   90.00
_cell.angle_beta   90.00
_cell.angle_gamma   90.00
#
_symmetry.space_group_name_H-M   'P 1'
#
loop_
_entity.id
_entity.type
_entity.pdbx_description
1 polymer ?
#
loop_
_entity_poly.entity_id
_entity_poly.type
_entity_poly.pdbx_seq_one_letter_code
_entity_poly.pdbx_strand_id
1 'polypeptide(L)'
;ATGLPITWGDNILTILTGTLSEKELVDKISTTDAAVIMKVGQNLNKIRAAITLAERENDAFIVEYAAMSNQSVCKLVEYTKAVAPYFSIIILHGEAK
;
A
#
# COMPACT_ATOMS: atom_id res chain seq x y z
N ALA A 1 11.31 3.66 8.74
CA ALA A 1 10.49 4.69 8.68
C ALA A 1 9.09 4.55 9.29
N THR A 2 8.36 3.47 9.11
CA THR A 2 7.02 3.34 9.67
C THR A 2 6.98 2.57 10.99
N GLY A 3 8.05 1.89 11.35
CA GLY A 3 8.09 0.99 12.50
C GLY A 3 7.39 -0.33 12.28
N LEU A 4 6.84 -0.57 11.08
CA LEU A 4 6.16 -1.81 10.74
C LEU A 4 7.07 -2.68 9.88
N PRO A 5 7.10 -3.99 10.11
CA PRO A 5 7.86 -4.87 9.20
C PRO A 5 7.13 -4.94 7.86
N ILE A 6 7.85 -4.78 6.77
CA ILE A 6 7.29 -4.89 5.42
C ILE A 6 7.39 -6.33 4.95
N THR A 7 8.51 -6.98 5.23
CA THR A 7 8.72 -8.37 4.83
C THR A 7 9.16 -9.21 6.04
N TRP A 8 9.02 -10.51 5.90
CA TRP A 8 9.43 -11.49 6.92
C TRP A 8 10.27 -12.56 6.23
N GLY A 9 11.52 -12.70 6.67
CA GLY A 9 12.40 -13.74 6.16
C GLY A 9 12.52 -13.73 4.64
N ASP A 10 12.05 -14.77 4.00
CA ASP A 10 12.15 -14.96 2.55
C ASP A 10 11.01 -14.36 1.74
N ASN A 11 10.19 -13.50 2.35
CA ASN A 11 9.10 -12.85 1.64
C ASN A 11 9.62 -11.97 0.50
N ILE A 12 8.88 -11.98 -0.61
CA ILE A 12 9.19 -11.14 -1.77
C ILE A 12 8.58 -9.75 -1.56
N LEU A 13 9.40 -8.72 -1.72
CA LEU A 13 8.95 -7.34 -1.70
C LEU A 13 8.85 -6.82 -3.13
N THR A 14 7.71 -6.26 -3.49
CA THR A 14 7.47 -5.66 -4.80
C THR A 14 7.21 -4.16 -4.65
N ILE A 15 7.86 -3.34 -5.48
CA ILE A 15 7.60 -1.90 -5.52
C ILE A 15 6.68 -1.64 -6.72
N LEU A 16 5.54 -1.00 -6.46
CA LEU A 16 4.52 -0.73 -7.47
C LEU A 16 4.26 0.77 -7.57
N THR A 17 3.66 1.19 -8.67
CA THR A 17 3.20 2.57 -8.83
C THR A 17 1.68 2.58 -9.02
N GLY A 18 1.01 3.54 -8.40
CA GLY A 18 -0.44 3.70 -8.52
C GLY A 18 -0.92 4.05 -9.91
N THR A 19 -0.02 4.34 -10.84
CA THR A 19 -0.37 4.62 -12.24
C THR A 19 -0.70 3.35 -13.04
N LEU A 20 -0.40 2.17 -12.51
CA LEU A 20 -0.76 0.91 -13.17
C LEU A 20 -2.30 0.78 -13.23
N SER A 21 -2.80 0.00 -14.18
CA SER A 21 -4.23 -0.29 -14.25
C SER A 21 -4.68 -1.09 -13.03
N GLU A 22 -5.97 -1.05 -12.73
CA GLU A 22 -6.54 -1.82 -11.63
C GLU A 22 -6.21 -3.31 -11.80
N LYS A 23 -6.35 -3.83 -13.02
CA LYS A 23 -6.07 -5.24 -13.32
C LYS A 23 -4.62 -5.60 -13.03
N GLU A 24 -3.68 -4.74 -13.43
CA GLU A 24 -2.26 -4.97 -13.17
C GLU A 24 -1.96 -4.91 -11.68
N LEU A 25 -2.58 -3.97 -10.96
CA LEU A 25 -2.41 -3.86 -9.51
C LEU A 25 -2.93 -5.11 -8.81
N VAL A 26 -4.12 -5.60 -9.19
CA VAL A 26 -4.68 -6.83 -8.60
C VAL A 26 -3.74 -8.00 -8.82
N ASP A 27 -3.24 -8.16 -10.05
CA ASP A 27 -2.35 -9.27 -10.37
C ASP A 27 -1.08 -9.23 -9.54
N LYS A 28 -0.43 -8.08 -9.46
CA LYS A 28 0.82 -7.93 -8.71
C LYS A 28 0.62 -8.07 -7.21
N ILE A 29 -0.44 -7.46 -6.67
CA ILE A 29 -0.75 -7.52 -5.24
C ILE A 29 -1.10 -8.95 -4.81
N SER A 30 -1.80 -9.69 -5.68
CA SER A 30 -2.21 -11.07 -5.37
C SER A 30 -1.03 -12.04 -5.35
N THR A 31 0.05 -11.73 -6.05
CA THR A 31 1.16 -12.67 -6.23
C THR A 31 2.41 -12.31 -5.42
N THR A 32 2.42 -11.17 -4.73
CA THR A 32 3.58 -10.77 -3.93
C THR A 32 3.30 -10.98 -2.44
N ASP A 33 4.35 -11.20 -1.66
CA ASP A 33 4.23 -11.29 -0.20
C ASP A 33 4.01 -9.90 0.40
N ALA A 34 4.80 -8.92 -0.02
CA ALA A 34 4.71 -7.56 0.47
C ALA A 34 4.85 -6.58 -0.69
N ALA A 35 4.33 -5.38 -0.54
CA ALA A 35 4.44 -4.36 -1.58
C ALA A 35 4.51 -2.96 -0.98
N VAL A 36 5.18 -2.07 -1.70
CA VAL A 36 5.13 -0.64 -1.44
C VAL A 36 4.56 -0.01 -2.70
N ILE A 37 3.47 0.73 -2.58
CA ILE A 37 2.80 1.37 -3.71
C ILE A 37 3.04 2.87 -3.62
N MET A 38 3.66 3.42 -4.64
CA MET A 38 3.98 4.84 -4.75
C MET A 38 2.98 5.54 -5.65
N LYS A 39 3.03 6.85 -5.71
CA LYS A 39 2.14 7.69 -6.52
C LYS A 39 0.67 7.42 -6.21
N VAL A 40 0.36 7.39 -4.93
CA VAL A 40 -0.98 7.10 -4.43
C VAL A 40 -1.95 8.22 -4.79
N GLY A 41 -1.71 9.42 -4.35
CA GLY A 41 -2.45 10.65 -4.66
C GLY A 41 -3.88 10.45 -5.15
N GLN A 42 -4.13 10.81 -6.41
CA GLN A 42 -5.44 10.66 -7.04
C GLN A 42 -5.75 9.24 -7.47
N ASN A 43 -4.78 8.34 -7.39
CA ASN A 43 -4.98 6.93 -7.73
C ASN A 43 -5.48 6.11 -6.54
N LEU A 44 -5.72 6.75 -5.40
CA LEU A 44 -6.09 6.08 -4.15
C LEU A 44 -7.28 5.14 -4.31
N ASN A 45 -8.36 5.59 -4.95
CA ASN A 45 -9.56 4.77 -5.08
C ASN A 45 -9.31 3.53 -5.93
N LYS A 46 -8.54 3.67 -7.00
CA LYS A 46 -8.16 2.55 -7.86
C LYS A 46 -7.30 1.54 -7.09
N ILE A 47 -6.32 2.03 -6.33
CA ILE A 47 -5.43 1.19 -5.53
C ILE A 47 -6.23 0.47 -4.44
N ARG A 48 -7.13 1.19 -3.77
CA ARG A 48 -7.99 0.62 -2.73
C ARG A 48 -8.86 -0.50 -3.29
N ALA A 49 -9.47 -0.27 -4.46
CA ALA A 49 -10.28 -1.29 -5.13
C ALA A 49 -9.45 -2.52 -5.48
N ALA A 50 -8.24 -2.33 -5.99
CA ALA A 50 -7.35 -3.44 -6.33
C ALA A 50 -6.96 -4.25 -5.09
N ILE A 51 -6.65 -3.58 -3.99
CA ILE A 51 -6.29 -4.26 -2.73
C ILE A 51 -7.47 -5.08 -2.20
N THR A 52 -8.68 -4.53 -2.28
CA THR A 52 -9.88 -5.23 -1.83
C THR A 52 -10.17 -6.46 -2.71
N LEU A 53 -10.02 -6.32 -4.03
CA LEU A 53 -10.20 -7.45 -4.95
C LEU A 53 -9.17 -8.55 -4.71
N ALA A 54 -7.97 -8.19 -4.29
CA ALA A 54 -6.92 -9.16 -3.95
C ALA A 54 -7.07 -9.70 -2.52
N GLU A 55 -8.08 -9.25 -1.77
CA GLU A 55 -8.37 -9.66 -0.40
C GLU A 55 -7.21 -9.37 0.55
N ARG A 56 -6.54 -8.22 0.35
CA ARG A 56 -5.38 -7.79 1.14
C ARG A 56 -5.65 -6.51 1.95
N GLU A 57 -6.91 -6.09 2.08
CA GLU A 57 -7.25 -4.83 2.75
C GLU A 57 -6.80 -4.78 4.22
N ASN A 58 -6.74 -5.92 4.89
CA ASN A 58 -6.31 -5.97 6.29
C ASN A 58 -4.80 -5.90 6.47
N ASP A 59 -4.04 -6.07 5.38
CA ASP A 59 -2.57 -5.99 5.39
C ASP A 59 -2.07 -4.61 5.02
N ALA A 60 -2.98 -3.71 4.63
CA ALA A 60 -2.61 -2.45 4.01
C ALA A 60 -2.58 -1.30 5.01
N PHE A 61 -1.52 -0.47 4.92
CA PHE A 61 -1.38 0.77 5.69
C PHE A 61 -1.08 1.89 4.71
N ILE A 62 -1.61 3.07 4.98
CA ILE A 62 -1.26 4.26 4.22
C ILE A 62 -0.39 5.16 5.09
N VAL A 63 0.70 5.67 4.51
CA VAL A 63 1.63 6.58 5.18
C VAL A 63 1.54 7.91 4.45
N GLU A 64 0.98 8.92 5.13
CA GLU A 64 0.94 10.28 4.60
C GLU A 64 2.24 10.98 4.93
N TYR A 65 2.71 11.82 4.03
CA TYR A 65 3.94 12.60 4.21
C TYR A 65 5.12 11.72 4.60
N ALA A 66 5.29 10.62 3.85
CA ALA A 66 6.30 9.61 4.13
C ALA A 66 7.70 10.22 4.28
N ALA A 67 8.39 9.86 5.36
CA ALA A 67 9.72 10.35 5.71
C ALA A 67 9.80 11.86 6.02
N MET A 68 8.66 12.53 6.24
CA MET A 68 8.59 13.95 6.61
C MET A 68 8.23 14.09 8.09
N SER A 69 8.48 15.26 8.67
CA SER A 69 8.24 15.48 10.10
C SER A 69 6.78 15.32 10.52
N ASN A 70 5.84 15.51 9.60
CA ASN A 70 4.42 15.38 9.83
C ASN A 70 3.87 14.03 9.35
N GLN A 71 4.73 13.02 9.21
CA GLN A 71 4.32 11.69 8.78
C GLN A 71 3.21 11.12 9.68
N SER A 72 2.20 10.52 9.08
CA SER A 72 1.18 9.77 9.81
C SER A 72 0.95 8.42 9.14
N VAL A 73 0.63 7.41 9.94
CA VAL A 73 0.39 6.04 9.48
C VAL A 73 -1.01 5.62 9.94
N CYS A 74 -1.77 5.01 9.04
CA CYS A 74 -3.13 4.60 9.33
C CYS A 74 -3.42 3.32 8.55
N LYS A 75 -4.25 2.43 9.10
CA LYS A 75 -4.72 1.29 8.34
C LYS A 75 -5.57 1.80 7.17
N LEU A 76 -5.40 1.20 6.02
CA LEU A 76 -6.14 1.63 4.83
C LEU A 76 -7.65 1.53 5.02
N VAL A 77 -8.13 0.49 5.71
CA VAL A 77 -9.55 0.30 5.98
C VAL A 77 -10.16 1.42 6.83
N GLU A 78 -9.32 2.15 7.58
CA GLU A 78 -9.75 3.26 8.43
C GLU A 78 -9.55 4.62 7.76
N TYR A 79 -8.92 4.65 6.60
CA TYR A 79 -8.60 5.90 5.91
C TYR A 79 -9.82 6.38 5.13
N THR A 80 -10.30 7.56 5.42
CA THR A 80 -11.57 8.06 4.88
C THR A 80 -11.43 9.09 3.75
N LYS A 81 -10.22 9.57 3.48
CA LYS A 81 -10.00 10.56 2.42
C LYS A 81 -10.13 9.91 1.05
N ALA A 82 -10.64 10.66 0.07
CA ALA A 82 -10.76 10.19 -1.31
C ALA A 82 -9.46 10.33 -2.10
N VAL A 83 -8.62 11.29 -1.70
CA VAL A 83 -7.34 11.59 -2.36
C VAL A 83 -6.29 11.71 -1.26
N ALA A 84 -5.13 11.09 -1.47
CA ALA A 84 -4.03 11.16 -0.52
C ALA A 84 -3.11 12.34 -0.84
N PRO A 85 -2.37 12.86 0.16
CA PRO A 85 -1.35 13.86 -0.10
C PRO A 85 -0.29 13.35 -1.08
N TYR A 86 0.40 14.28 -1.75
CA TYR A 86 1.38 13.94 -2.80
C TYR A 86 2.46 12.96 -2.32
N PHE A 87 2.98 13.15 -1.12
CA PHE A 87 4.05 12.29 -0.56
C PHE A 87 3.48 11.15 0.28
N SER A 88 2.50 10.44 -0.28
CA SER A 88 1.90 9.27 0.40
C SER A 88 2.30 7.98 -0.28
N ILE A 89 2.42 6.92 0.52
CA ILE A 89 2.64 5.57 0.00
C ILE A 89 1.68 4.62 0.69
N ILE A 90 1.41 3.49 0.07
CA ILE A 90 0.67 2.41 0.70
C ILE A 90 1.64 1.24 0.88
N ILE A 91 1.62 0.65 2.06
CA ILE A 91 2.45 -0.51 2.40
C ILE A 91 1.53 -1.69 2.63
N LEU A 92 1.81 -2.80 1.94
CA LEU A 92 1.17 -4.08 2.20
C LEU A 92 2.22 -4.93 2.89
N HIS A 93 1.96 -5.37 4.11
CA HIS A 93 2.92 -6.19 4.79
C HIS A 93 2.87 -7.63 4.31
N GLY A 94 4.02 -8.31 4.32
CA GLY A 94 4.07 -9.75 4.13
C GLY A 94 3.56 -10.48 5.37
N GLU A 95 3.08 -11.69 5.20
CA GLU A 95 2.69 -12.54 6.32
C GLU A 95 3.92 -13.15 6.96
N ALA A 96 3.91 -13.29 8.27
CA ALA A 96 4.94 -14.00 9.00
C ALA A 96 4.86 -15.50 8.66
N LYS A 97 5.98 -16.12 8.37
CA LYS A 97 6.02 -17.53 7.98
C LYS A 97 6.88 -18.34 8.91
#